data_82ac2dcd01d1a31c8fb5e235777435ff
#
_entry.id   82ac2dcd01d1a31c8fb5e235777435ff
#
_cell.length_a   1.000
_cell.length_b   1.000
_cell.length_c   1.000
_cell.angle_alpha   90.00
_cell.angle_beta   90.00
_cell.angle_gamma   90.00
#
_symmetry.space_group_name_H-M   'P 1'
#
loop_
_entity.id
_entity.type
_entity.pdbx_description
1 polymer ?
#
loop_
_entity_poly.entity_id
_entity_poly.type
_entity_poly.pdbx_seq_one_letter_code
_entity_poly.pdbx_strand_id
1 'polypeptide(L)'
;MESLLTQKATKLNLLDLRSIPIRTFWITSIAFFICFFAWFGIVPFMPDVVKDLGLTPAQKWNATVLAVAGTIFSRLLIGKLCDKYGPRLCYTWLLILGSIPVIASGLVQTPVQFYICRLLTGFIGASFVITQVHTSLMFASNVVGTANATSAGWGNLGGGANRLGMPIIAAVVIGLGVAEADAWRYAMVIAGIICFIMGLVYYYFTKDTPEGNYKELAAKGIKVPSTKKDKVGFMEAVKDYRVWLLFLVYAACFGIELTVYGTMDDYLQNTFQLERITAGNIVLSFALMNIFARTLGGFFGDKFGKTKGLKGRVWFLAGILILEGLMLSLFSLATSLVLGFALLVAFSLTVQMAEGATFSVVPFVNRKAIGSISGIVGAGGNFGAFLAALFLSSKSALAEKTALLASDSLSAEAAAAAQSAAAASAVSAGYLVIGAMIVISGVVALAIRFSTEDEKVAEVELSQLQPELIRSDN
;
A
#
# COMPACT_ATOMS: atom_id res chain seq x y z
N MET A 1 27.57 -15.44 4.25
CA MET A 1 26.11 -15.39 4.25
C MET A 1 25.48 -16.18 5.39
N GLU A 2 26.10 -17.26 5.80
CA GLU A 2 25.64 -18.13 6.92
C GLU A 2 25.51 -17.41 8.28
N SER A 3 26.43 -16.50 8.63
CA SER A 3 26.39 -15.80 9.93
C SER A 3 25.27 -14.74 10.07
N LEU A 4 24.67 -14.29 8.98
CA LEU A 4 23.57 -13.29 9.00
C LEU A 4 22.18 -13.92 9.17
N LEU A 5 22.08 -15.26 9.06
CA LEU A 5 20.80 -15.97 9.16
C LEU A 5 20.43 -16.35 10.59
N THR A 6 21.39 -16.35 11.50
CA THR A 6 21.23 -16.92 12.86
C THR A 6 20.49 -16.04 13.86
N GLN A 7 20.23 -14.76 13.55
CA GLN A 7 19.58 -13.82 14.48
C GLN A 7 18.21 -13.29 14.00
N LYS A 8 17.72 -13.73 12.84
CA LYS A 8 16.39 -13.38 12.36
C LYS A 8 15.31 -13.98 13.25
N ALA A 9 14.24 -13.22 13.52
CA ALA A 9 13.14 -13.73 14.31
C ALA A 9 12.38 -14.83 13.55
N THR A 10 12.16 -15.96 14.20
CA THR A 10 11.44 -17.14 13.68
C THR A 10 9.97 -17.17 14.09
N LYS A 11 9.58 -16.31 15.04
CA LYS A 11 8.22 -16.13 15.55
C LYS A 11 7.88 -14.64 15.60
N LEU A 12 6.64 -14.28 15.32
CA LEU A 12 6.13 -12.92 15.47
C LEU A 12 5.55 -12.73 16.87
N ASN A 13 6.43 -12.65 17.87
CA ASN A 13 6.02 -12.39 19.25
C ASN A 13 5.96 -10.87 19.51
N LEU A 14 4.81 -10.27 19.28
CA LEU A 14 4.60 -8.82 19.31
C LEU A 14 4.90 -8.16 20.68
N LEU A 15 4.94 -8.93 21.76
CA LEU A 15 5.19 -8.41 23.12
C LEU A 15 6.68 -8.37 23.49
N ASP A 16 7.54 -9.00 22.70
CA ASP A 16 8.99 -9.01 22.98
C ASP A 16 9.71 -7.76 22.43
N LEU A 17 9.43 -6.62 23.03
CA LEU A 17 10.04 -5.33 22.64
C LEU A 17 11.56 -5.24 22.90
N ARG A 18 12.16 -6.19 23.62
CA ARG A 18 13.62 -6.26 23.83
C ARG A 18 14.32 -6.79 22.59
N SER A 19 13.67 -7.63 21.82
CA SER A 19 14.17 -8.17 20.56
C SER A 19 14.30 -7.06 19.50
N ILE A 20 15.47 -6.97 18.85
CA ILE A 20 15.71 -6.01 17.76
C ILE A 20 14.70 -6.18 16.63
N PRO A 21 14.42 -7.42 16.11
CA PRO A 21 13.43 -7.61 15.07
C PRO A 21 12.03 -7.09 15.44
N ILE A 22 11.53 -7.41 16.65
CA ILE A 22 10.18 -7.01 17.07
C ILE A 22 10.09 -5.50 17.32
N ARG A 23 11.09 -4.92 17.96
CA ARG A 23 11.14 -3.46 18.13
C ARG A 23 11.18 -2.74 16.79
N THR A 24 12.01 -3.21 15.86
CA THR A 24 12.09 -2.65 14.50
C THR A 24 10.77 -2.82 13.76
N PHE A 25 10.11 -3.96 13.90
CA PHE A 25 8.78 -4.22 13.31
C PHE A 25 7.74 -3.18 13.77
N TRP A 26 7.65 -2.91 15.08
CA TRP A 26 6.72 -1.91 15.61
C TRP A 26 7.03 -0.49 15.10
N ILE A 27 8.29 -0.08 15.20
CA ILE A 27 8.71 1.25 14.74
C ILE A 27 8.47 1.41 13.25
N THR A 28 8.73 0.38 12.44
CA THR A 28 8.50 0.38 10.99
C THR A 28 7.01 0.46 10.66
N SER A 29 6.17 -0.30 11.37
CA SER A 29 4.71 -0.26 11.19
C SER A 29 4.13 1.10 11.54
N ILE A 30 4.56 1.70 12.66
CA ILE A 30 4.15 3.05 13.08
C ILE A 30 4.65 4.12 12.10
N ALA A 31 5.90 4.01 11.64
CA ALA A 31 6.45 4.93 10.65
C ALA A 31 5.66 4.88 9.34
N PHE A 32 5.28 3.68 8.91
CA PHE A 32 4.45 3.50 7.71
C PHE A 32 3.06 4.10 7.90
N PHE A 33 2.42 3.86 9.06
CA PHE A 33 1.14 4.48 9.41
C PHE A 33 1.21 6.02 9.37
N ILE A 34 2.23 6.63 9.97
CA ILE A 34 2.43 8.08 9.98
C ILE A 34 2.66 8.61 8.55
N CYS A 35 3.44 7.91 7.73
CA CYS A 35 3.65 8.28 6.33
C CYS A 35 2.33 8.31 5.54
N PHE A 36 1.51 7.28 5.67
CA PHE A 36 0.23 7.19 4.97
C PHE A 36 -0.80 8.18 5.54
N PHE A 37 -0.82 8.36 6.85
CA PHE A 37 -1.64 9.38 7.50
C PHE A 37 -1.32 10.79 6.95
N ALA A 38 -0.04 11.15 6.84
CA ALA A 38 0.38 12.44 6.32
C ALA A 38 0.17 12.58 4.80
N TRP A 39 0.44 11.52 4.02
CA TRP A 39 0.26 11.53 2.57
C TRP A 39 -1.19 11.77 2.16
N PHE A 40 -2.12 11.09 2.82
CA PHE A 40 -3.56 11.26 2.61
C PHE A 40 -4.18 12.37 3.47
N GLY A 41 -3.41 13.00 4.37
CA GLY A 41 -3.90 13.98 5.35
C GLY A 41 -4.65 15.17 4.78
N ILE A 42 -4.34 15.58 3.55
CA ILE A 42 -5.03 16.67 2.87
C ILE A 42 -6.42 16.28 2.35
N VAL A 43 -6.71 14.98 2.18
CA VAL A 43 -7.93 14.49 1.52
C VAL A 43 -9.21 14.94 2.23
N PRO A 44 -9.34 14.87 3.57
CA PRO A 44 -10.52 15.37 4.28
C PRO A 44 -10.77 16.87 4.07
N PHE A 45 -9.71 17.64 3.85
CA PHE A 45 -9.75 19.09 3.68
C PHE A 45 -9.81 19.57 2.22
N MET A 46 -9.94 18.65 1.25
CA MET A 46 -10.00 19.06 -0.16
C MET A 46 -11.08 20.08 -0.51
N PRO A 47 -12.28 20.06 0.10
CA PRO A 47 -13.26 21.12 -0.10
C PRO A 47 -12.76 22.50 0.33
N ASP A 48 -12.07 22.57 1.48
CA ASP A 48 -11.52 23.81 2.04
C ASP A 48 -10.36 24.32 1.19
N VAL A 49 -9.48 23.42 0.76
CA VAL A 49 -8.35 23.73 -0.15
C VAL A 49 -8.85 24.24 -1.50
N VAL A 50 -9.89 23.63 -2.07
CA VAL A 50 -10.50 24.06 -3.33
C VAL A 50 -11.04 25.48 -3.20
N LYS A 51 -11.74 25.77 -2.08
CA LYS A 51 -12.30 27.10 -1.81
C LYS A 51 -11.22 28.15 -1.58
N ASP A 52 -10.19 27.80 -0.78
CA ASP A 52 -9.13 28.71 -0.36
C ASP A 52 -8.18 29.07 -1.54
N LEU A 53 -7.80 28.10 -2.34
CA LEU A 53 -6.89 28.29 -3.49
C LEU A 53 -7.61 28.55 -4.82
N GLY A 54 -8.95 28.56 -4.84
CA GLY A 54 -9.76 28.76 -6.05
C GLY A 54 -9.53 27.67 -7.11
N LEU A 55 -9.39 26.40 -6.71
CA LEU A 55 -9.07 25.32 -7.65
C LEU A 55 -10.28 24.93 -8.50
N THR A 56 -10.06 24.79 -9.79
CA THR A 56 -11.03 24.16 -10.70
C THR A 56 -11.07 22.64 -10.48
N PRO A 57 -12.16 21.94 -10.91
CA PRO A 57 -12.22 20.47 -10.83
C PRO A 57 -11.04 19.77 -11.53
N ALA A 58 -10.62 20.28 -12.69
CA ALA A 58 -9.43 19.76 -13.40
C ALA A 58 -8.15 19.95 -12.59
N GLN A 59 -8.01 21.08 -11.90
CA GLN A 59 -6.85 21.35 -11.05
C GLN A 59 -6.82 20.43 -9.83
N LYS A 60 -7.95 20.18 -9.18
CA LYS A 60 -8.10 19.19 -8.11
C LYS A 60 -7.65 17.79 -8.56
N TRP A 61 -8.10 17.35 -9.74
CA TRP A 61 -7.71 16.08 -10.33
C TRP A 61 -6.22 16.00 -10.59
N ASN A 62 -5.63 17.01 -11.22
CA ASN A 62 -4.21 17.08 -11.51
C ASN A 62 -3.35 16.95 -10.23
N ALA A 63 -3.76 17.60 -9.14
CA ALA A 63 -3.08 17.51 -7.85
C ALA A 63 -3.07 16.07 -7.29
N THR A 64 -4.16 15.33 -7.49
CA THR A 64 -4.25 13.91 -7.09
C THR A 64 -3.33 13.02 -7.95
N VAL A 65 -3.36 13.22 -9.27
CA VAL A 65 -2.49 12.50 -10.23
C VAL A 65 -1.01 12.74 -9.92
N LEU A 66 -0.61 13.97 -9.61
CA LEU A 66 0.77 14.31 -9.25
C LEU A 66 1.24 13.58 -7.99
N ALA A 67 0.40 13.45 -6.97
CA ALA A 67 0.76 12.71 -5.77
C ALA A 67 1.00 11.21 -6.05
N VAL A 68 0.18 10.61 -6.91
CA VAL A 68 0.36 9.19 -7.34
C VAL A 68 1.62 9.04 -8.19
N ALA A 69 1.85 9.95 -9.14
CA ALA A 69 3.05 9.94 -9.99
C ALA A 69 4.34 10.05 -9.14
N GLY A 70 4.36 10.96 -8.15
CA GLY A 70 5.45 11.08 -7.19
C GLY A 70 5.73 9.77 -6.46
N THR A 71 4.68 9.04 -6.09
CA THR A 71 4.81 7.74 -5.40
C THR A 71 5.40 6.66 -6.31
N ILE A 72 4.95 6.55 -7.56
CA ILE A 72 5.49 5.57 -8.51
C ILE A 72 7.00 5.78 -8.69
N PHE A 73 7.40 7.02 -8.97
CA PHE A 73 8.80 7.37 -9.16
C PHE A 73 9.65 7.10 -7.91
N SER A 74 9.17 7.53 -6.74
CA SER A 74 9.91 7.38 -5.48
C SER A 74 10.06 5.92 -5.05
N ARG A 75 9.08 5.04 -5.31
CA ARG A 75 9.18 3.60 -5.03
C ARG A 75 10.29 2.92 -5.82
N LEU A 76 10.46 3.27 -7.09
CA LEU A 76 11.55 2.76 -7.93
C LEU A 76 12.92 3.23 -7.42
N LEU A 77 13.01 4.49 -7.02
CA LEU A 77 14.24 5.08 -6.50
C LEU A 77 14.62 4.51 -5.14
N ILE A 78 13.67 4.47 -4.20
CA ILE A 78 13.94 4.09 -2.81
C ILE A 78 14.35 2.62 -2.67
N GLY A 79 13.78 1.73 -3.49
CA GLY A 79 14.16 0.32 -3.51
C GLY A 79 15.65 0.14 -3.76
N LYS A 80 16.18 0.81 -4.78
CA LYS A 80 17.62 0.82 -5.10
C LYS A 80 18.46 1.45 -4.00
N LEU A 81 17.96 2.51 -3.37
CA LEU A 81 18.67 3.15 -2.25
C LEU A 81 18.72 2.26 -1.01
N CYS A 82 17.64 1.50 -0.72
CA CYS A 82 17.61 0.53 0.38
C CYS A 82 18.65 -0.57 0.20
N ASP A 83 18.78 -1.12 -1.00
CA ASP A 83 19.80 -2.13 -1.29
C ASP A 83 21.22 -1.57 -1.08
N LYS A 84 21.42 -0.28 -1.32
CA LYS A 84 22.74 0.36 -1.23
C LYS A 84 23.11 0.88 0.16
N TYR A 85 22.17 1.54 0.84
CA TYR A 85 22.44 2.30 2.07
C TYR A 85 21.82 1.70 3.32
N GLY A 86 20.98 0.67 3.15
CA GLY A 86 20.19 0.06 4.21
C GLY A 86 18.87 0.77 4.48
N PRO A 87 17.86 0.02 4.98
CA PRO A 87 16.52 0.53 5.20
C PRO A 87 16.43 1.58 6.30
N ARG A 88 17.27 1.49 7.34
CA ARG A 88 17.30 2.45 8.45
C ARG A 88 17.57 3.87 7.97
N LEU A 89 18.65 4.08 7.23
CA LEU A 89 18.98 5.42 6.70
C LEU A 89 17.97 5.89 5.67
N CYS A 90 17.53 5.01 4.78
CA CYS A 90 16.53 5.34 3.78
C CYS A 90 15.22 5.82 4.40
N TYR A 91 14.73 5.14 5.43
CA TYR A 91 13.49 5.55 6.10
C TYR A 91 13.65 6.85 6.88
N THR A 92 14.77 6.99 7.59
CA THR A 92 15.09 8.22 8.31
C THR A 92 15.03 9.43 7.38
N TRP A 93 15.75 9.36 6.26
CA TRP A 93 15.77 10.47 5.30
C TRP A 93 14.44 10.64 4.56
N LEU A 94 13.70 9.57 4.28
CA LEU A 94 12.37 9.69 3.69
C LEU A 94 11.42 10.45 4.61
N LEU A 95 11.43 10.16 5.91
CA LEU A 95 10.58 10.83 6.90
C LEU A 95 11.01 12.30 7.11
N ILE A 96 12.30 12.58 7.25
CA ILE A 96 12.83 13.93 7.46
C ILE A 96 12.62 14.80 6.22
N LEU A 97 13.02 14.35 5.05
CA LEU A 97 12.88 15.13 3.80
C LEU A 97 11.41 15.18 3.36
N GLY A 98 10.65 14.09 3.57
CA GLY A 98 9.23 14.04 3.25
C GLY A 98 8.36 14.91 4.17
N SER A 99 8.80 15.19 5.40
CA SER A 99 8.10 16.12 6.30
C SER A 99 8.05 17.55 5.74
N ILE A 100 9.08 17.96 4.98
CA ILE A 100 9.17 19.31 4.41
C ILE A 100 7.98 19.62 3.49
N PRO A 101 7.66 18.82 2.44
CA PRO A 101 6.51 19.11 1.58
C PRO A 101 5.17 18.94 2.30
N VAL A 102 5.08 18.10 3.35
CA VAL A 102 3.85 18.00 4.17
C VAL A 102 3.63 19.31 4.94
N ILE A 103 4.65 19.85 5.62
CA ILE A 103 4.60 21.14 6.30
C ILE A 103 4.31 22.26 5.28
N ALA A 104 5.03 22.27 4.16
CA ALA A 104 4.84 23.26 3.10
C ALA A 104 3.42 23.23 2.52
N SER A 105 2.73 22.09 2.49
CA SER A 105 1.34 22.01 2.06
C SER A 105 0.40 22.87 2.89
N GLY A 106 0.70 23.10 4.18
CA GLY A 106 -0.03 24.04 5.03
C GLY A 106 0.29 25.53 4.76
N LEU A 107 1.34 25.82 3.99
CA LEU A 107 1.82 27.19 3.73
C LEU A 107 1.56 27.66 2.29
N VAL A 108 0.94 26.83 1.45
CA VAL A 108 0.68 27.15 0.03
C VAL A 108 -0.32 28.29 -0.13
N GLN A 109 -0.07 29.16 -1.11
CA GLN A 109 -0.93 30.31 -1.44
C GLN A 109 -1.42 30.26 -2.91
N THR A 110 -0.83 29.38 -3.73
CA THR A 110 -1.17 29.30 -5.14
C THR A 110 -1.36 27.85 -5.59
N PRO A 111 -2.19 27.60 -6.65
CA PRO A 111 -2.34 26.27 -7.22
C PRO A 111 -1.03 25.59 -7.62
N VAL A 112 -0.07 26.37 -8.13
CA VAL A 112 1.23 25.83 -8.55
C VAL A 112 2.05 25.33 -7.36
N GLN A 113 2.11 26.09 -6.26
CA GLN A 113 2.76 25.65 -5.02
C GLN A 113 2.10 24.37 -4.49
N PHE A 114 0.76 24.31 -4.53
CA PHE A 114 0.01 23.11 -4.12
C PHE A 114 0.40 21.89 -4.98
N TYR A 115 0.51 22.03 -6.30
CA TYR A 115 0.94 20.93 -7.17
C TYR A 115 2.33 20.41 -6.85
N ILE A 116 3.28 21.31 -6.62
CA ILE A 116 4.65 20.96 -6.24
C ILE A 116 4.62 20.19 -4.91
N CYS A 117 3.90 20.69 -3.92
CA CYS A 117 3.75 20.02 -2.63
C CYS A 117 3.09 18.65 -2.78
N ARG A 118 2.04 18.50 -3.62
CA ARG A 118 1.37 17.22 -3.86
C ARG A 118 2.30 16.19 -4.51
N LEU A 119 3.07 16.60 -5.53
CA LEU A 119 4.07 15.74 -6.16
C LEU A 119 5.12 15.25 -5.15
N LEU A 120 5.70 16.18 -4.36
CA LEU A 120 6.75 15.87 -3.40
C LEU A 120 6.23 15.09 -2.19
N THR A 121 5.02 15.37 -1.70
CA THR A 121 4.36 14.59 -0.65
C THR A 121 4.11 13.15 -1.10
N GLY A 122 3.85 12.93 -2.40
CA GLY A 122 3.74 11.60 -2.98
C GLY A 122 4.99 10.73 -2.75
N PHE A 123 6.17 11.33 -2.59
CA PHE A 123 7.41 10.58 -2.33
C PHE A 123 7.37 9.80 -1.01
N ILE A 124 6.61 10.26 -0.01
CA ILE A 124 6.42 9.55 1.26
C ILE A 124 5.76 8.18 1.06
N GLY A 125 4.99 7.99 -0.02
CA GLY A 125 4.40 6.71 -0.39
C GLY A 125 5.42 5.60 -0.69
N ALA A 126 6.72 5.94 -0.85
CA ALA A 126 7.81 4.97 -0.91
C ALA A 126 8.10 4.28 0.44
N SER A 127 7.55 4.77 1.55
CA SER A 127 7.63 4.16 2.88
C SER A 127 7.20 2.69 2.88
N PHE A 128 6.21 2.33 2.07
CA PHE A 128 5.81 0.94 1.86
C PHE A 128 6.98 0.03 1.46
N VAL A 129 7.78 0.46 0.47
CA VAL A 129 8.92 -0.34 -0.03
C VAL A 129 9.94 -0.57 1.08
N ILE A 130 10.29 0.48 1.83
CA ILE A 130 11.25 0.36 2.93
C ILE A 130 10.71 -0.56 4.02
N THR A 131 9.42 -0.45 4.32
CA THR A 131 8.74 -1.32 5.29
C THR A 131 8.88 -2.79 4.91
N GLN A 132 8.61 -3.14 3.65
CA GLN A 132 8.73 -4.53 3.16
C GLN A 132 10.19 -5.03 3.20
N VAL A 133 11.14 -4.19 2.78
CA VAL A 133 12.57 -4.51 2.83
C VAL A 133 13.02 -4.73 4.27
N HIS A 134 12.74 -3.78 5.15
CA HIS A 134 13.22 -3.82 6.54
C HIS A 134 12.65 -5.02 7.30
N THR A 135 11.34 -5.25 7.17
CA THR A 135 10.70 -6.42 7.77
C THR A 135 11.29 -7.72 7.23
N SER A 136 11.53 -7.82 5.91
CA SER A 136 12.14 -9.02 5.31
C SER A 136 13.57 -9.29 5.78
N LEU A 137 14.31 -8.26 6.18
CA LEU A 137 15.65 -8.42 6.76
C LEU A 137 15.60 -8.87 8.22
N MET A 138 14.54 -8.57 8.95
CA MET A 138 14.38 -8.88 10.37
C MET A 138 13.81 -10.27 10.64
N PHE A 139 13.01 -10.82 9.71
CA PHE A 139 12.28 -12.07 9.92
C PHE A 139 12.75 -13.20 9.00
N ALA A 140 12.72 -14.41 9.53
CA ALA A 140 13.11 -15.61 8.81
C ALA A 140 12.04 -16.07 7.80
N SER A 141 12.43 -16.93 6.87
CA SER A 141 11.59 -17.40 5.75
C SER A 141 10.28 -18.07 6.18
N ASN A 142 10.23 -18.63 7.40
CA ASN A 142 9.05 -19.30 7.94
C ASN A 142 7.93 -18.35 8.40
N VAL A 143 8.23 -17.05 8.60
CA VAL A 143 7.30 -16.06 9.16
C VAL A 143 7.35 -14.71 8.43
N VAL A 144 8.24 -14.56 7.44
CA VAL A 144 8.47 -13.30 6.73
C VAL A 144 7.21 -12.80 6.00
N GLY A 145 6.41 -13.69 5.45
CA GLY A 145 5.16 -13.33 4.78
C GLY A 145 4.16 -12.74 5.77
N THR A 146 3.97 -13.40 6.92
CA THR A 146 3.13 -12.91 8.01
C THR A 146 3.59 -11.55 8.51
N ALA A 147 4.90 -11.38 8.78
CA ALA A 147 5.46 -10.15 9.30
C ALA A 147 5.32 -8.99 8.28
N ASN A 148 5.64 -9.21 7.02
CA ASN A 148 5.47 -8.23 5.94
C ASN A 148 4.01 -7.81 5.78
N ALA A 149 3.11 -8.77 5.74
CA ALA A 149 1.68 -8.52 5.57
C ALA A 149 1.09 -7.75 6.76
N THR A 150 1.46 -8.10 8.00
CA THR A 150 1.00 -7.42 9.22
C THR A 150 1.50 -5.97 9.25
N SER A 151 2.80 -5.75 9.04
CA SER A 151 3.39 -4.42 9.03
C SER A 151 2.78 -3.54 7.93
N ALA A 152 2.52 -4.11 6.74
CA ALA A 152 1.87 -3.41 5.65
C ALA A 152 0.41 -3.07 5.94
N GLY A 153 -0.37 -4.03 6.48
CA GLY A 153 -1.77 -3.81 6.83
C GLY A 153 -1.93 -2.70 7.87
N TRP A 154 -1.15 -2.77 8.95
CA TRP A 154 -1.20 -1.76 10.01
C TRP A 154 -0.72 -0.38 9.53
N GLY A 155 0.28 -0.33 8.65
CA GLY A 155 0.72 0.92 8.05
C GLY A 155 -0.34 1.54 7.12
N ASN A 156 -0.99 0.73 6.28
CA ASN A 156 -2.06 1.19 5.38
C ASN A 156 -3.26 1.79 6.12
N LEU A 157 -3.53 1.36 7.37
CA LEU A 157 -4.57 1.98 8.21
C LEU A 157 -4.40 3.49 8.35
N GLY A 158 -3.17 4.01 8.27
CA GLY A 158 -2.90 5.45 8.28
C GLY A 158 -3.65 6.20 7.18
N GLY A 159 -3.79 5.58 5.99
CA GLY A 159 -4.55 6.13 4.87
C GLY A 159 -6.07 6.23 5.11
N GLY A 160 -6.63 5.36 5.98
CA GLY A 160 -8.02 5.45 6.42
C GLY A 160 -8.20 6.33 7.66
N ALA A 161 -7.27 6.20 8.61
CA ALA A 161 -7.31 6.91 9.90
C ALA A 161 -7.25 8.44 9.76
N ASN A 162 -6.68 8.96 8.67
CA ASN A 162 -6.66 10.40 8.41
C ASN A 162 -8.06 11.01 8.29
N ARG A 163 -9.08 10.25 7.84
CA ARG A 163 -10.46 10.73 7.71
C ARG A 163 -11.06 11.17 9.05
N LEU A 164 -10.62 10.55 10.14
CA LEU A 164 -11.00 10.91 11.51
C LEU A 164 -9.92 11.77 12.19
N GLY A 165 -8.67 11.38 12.06
CA GLY A 165 -7.56 12.00 12.79
C GLY A 165 -7.25 13.42 12.35
N MET A 166 -7.30 13.72 11.06
CA MET A 166 -7.00 15.07 10.57
C MET A 166 -8.09 16.09 10.97
N PRO A 167 -9.40 15.81 10.86
CA PRO A 167 -10.43 16.69 11.43
C PRO A 167 -10.33 16.87 12.94
N ILE A 168 -9.91 15.85 13.70
CA ILE A 168 -9.67 15.98 15.15
C ILE A 168 -8.51 16.96 15.41
N ILE A 169 -7.40 16.85 14.68
CA ILE A 169 -6.29 17.80 14.80
C ILE A 169 -6.76 19.22 14.47
N ALA A 170 -7.56 19.40 13.39
CA ALA A 170 -8.13 20.70 13.05
C ALA A 170 -9.05 21.24 14.15
N ALA A 171 -9.92 20.41 14.73
CA ALA A 171 -10.78 20.81 15.85
C ALA A 171 -9.99 21.27 17.08
N VAL A 172 -8.89 20.58 17.42
CA VAL A 172 -7.99 21.00 18.50
C VAL A 172 -7.38 22.37 18.20
N VAL A 173 -6.91 22.57 16.96
CA VAL A 173 -6.29 23.84 16.53
C VAL A 173 -7.31 24.98 16.58
N ILE A 174 -8.56 24.76 16.15
CA ILE A 174 -9.66 25.73 16.27
C ILE A 174 -9.93 26.07 17.75
N GLY A 175 -9.95 25.05 18.62
CA GLY A 175 -10.08 25.24 20.06
C GLY A 175 -8.96 26.07 20.70
N LEU A 176 -7.79 26.12 20.05
CA LEU A 176 -6.66 26.99 20.46
C LEU A 176 -6.74 28.41 19.86
N GLY A 177 -7.83 28.78 19.16
CA GLY A 177 -8.09 30.12 18.67
C GLY A 177 -7.73 30.35 17.19
N VAL A 178 -7.37 29.31 16.44
CA VAL A 178 -7.13 29.44 14.98
C VAL A 178 -8.48 29.49 14.24
N ALA A 179 -8.57 30.37 13.23
CA ALA A 179 -9.75 30.46 12.38
C ALA A 179 -10.05 29.12 11.66
N GLU A 180 -11.32 28.75 11.58
CA GLU A 180 -11.75 27.50 10.94
C GLU A 180 -11.23 27.36 9.50
N ALA A 181 -11.22 28.47 8.74
CA ALA A 181 -10.71 28.51 7.36
C ALA A 181 -9.22 28.12 7.26
N ASP A 182 -8.41 28.37 8.29
CA ASP A 182 -6.97 28.08 8.31
C ASP A 182 -6.64 26.76 9.01
N ALA A 183 -7.59 26.11 9.66
CA ALA A 183 -7.36 24.93 10.49
C ALA A 183 -6.71 23.77 9.72
N TRP A 184 -7.08 23.57 8.44
CA TRP A 184 -6.48 22.56 7.58
C TRP A 184 -4.98 22.79 7.36
N ARG A 185 -4.54 24.04 7.29
CA ARG A 185 -3.14 24.42 7.11
C ARG A 185 -2.31 24.00 8.32
N TYR A 186 -2.76 24.33 9.52
CA TYR A 186 -2.11 23.93 10.77
C TYR A 186 -2.12 22.42 10.97
N ALA A 187 -3.21 21.74 10.61
CA ALA A 187 -3.29 20.28 10.67
C ALA A 187 -2.21 19.62 9.79
N MET A 188 -1.96 20.12 8.57
CA MET A 188 -0.89 19.65 7.71
C MET A 188 0.50 19.91 8.28
N VAL A 189 0.72 21.09 8.89
CA VAL A 189 1.99 21.41 9.56
C VAL A 189 2.25 20.43 10.71
N ILE A 190 1.26 20.16 11.54
CA ILE A 190 1.36 19.21 12.66
C ILE A 190 1.67 17.80 12.15
N ALA A 191 0.97 17.33 11.10
CA ALA A 191 1.24 16.03 10.50
C ALA A 191 2.69 15.93 9.98
N GLY A 192 3.22 17.00 9.37
CA GLY A 192 4.60 17.04 8.94
C GLY A 192 5.61 17.04 10.10
N ILE A 193 5.32 17.75 11.19
CA ILE A 193 6.16 17.72 12.41
C ILE A 193 6.20 16.30 12.99
N ILE A 194 5.06 15.60 13.04
CA ILE A 194 4.99 14.21 13.50
C ILE A 194 5.87 13.30 12.60
N CYS A 195 5.84 13.48 11.27
CA CYS A 195 6.73 12.77 10.35
C CYS A 195 8.20 13.04 10.66
N PHE A 196 8.58 14.29 10.88
CA PHE A 196 9.95 14.67 11.22
C PHE A 196 10.43 13.98 12.50
N ILE A 197 9.64 14.07 13.58
CA ILE A 197 9.95 13.43 14.87
C ILE A 197 10.10 11.92 14.68
N MET A 198 9.19 11.30 13.91
CA MET A 198 9.27 9.87 13.61
C MET A 198 10.55 9.50 12.86
N GLY A 199 11.07 10.38 12.00
CA GLY A 199 12.37 10.22 11.34
C GLY A 199 13.52 10.14 12.34
N LEU A 200 13.52 10.96 13.38
CA LEU A 200 14.50 10.91 14.46
C LEU A 200 14.36 9.62 15.28
N VAL A 201 13.13 9.25 15.65
CA VAL A 201 12.84 8.00 16.36
C VAL A 201 13.36 6.81 15.55
N TYR A 202 13.11 6.79 14.25
CA TYR A 202 13.57 5.71 13.37
C TYR A 202 15.09 5.59 13.36
N TYR A 203 15.80 6.70 13.29
CA TYR A 203 17.26 6.73 13.32
C TYR A 203 17.85 6.15 14.59
N TYR A 204 17.33 6.54 15.75
CA TYR A 204 17.93 6.16 17.03
C TYR A 204 17.52 4.77 17.51
N PHE A 205 16.33 4.29 17.16
CA PHE A 205 15.76 3.07 17.77
C PHE A 205 15.71 1.86 16.84
N THR A 206 16.12 1.98 15.55
CA THR A 206 16.17 0.84 14.62
C THR A 206 17.60 0.50 14.20
N LYS A 207 17.78 -0.69 13.63
CA LYS A 207 19.01 -1.15 12.96
C LYS A 207 18.65 -1.77 11.61
N ASP A 208 19.57 -1.78 10.65
CA ASP A 208 19.32 -2.34 9.31
C ASP A 208 19.00 -3.83 9.32
N THR A 209 19.71 -4.58 10.18
CA THR A 209 19.55 -6.03 10.39
C THR A 209 19.63 -6.36 11.88
N PRO A 210 19.23 -7.56 12.31
CA PRO A 210 19.39 -7.98 13.70
C PRO A 210 20.82 -7.84 14.23
N GLU A 211 21.81 -8.06 13.36
CA GLU A 211 23.24 -8.04 13.69
C GLU A 211 23.83 -6.63 13.73
N GLY A 212 23.20 -5.64 13.12
CA GLY A 212 23.69 -4.26 13.11
C GLY A 212 23.37 -3.49 11.84
N ASN A 213 24.04 -2.35 11.68
CA ASN A 213 23.85 -1.48 10.52
C ASN A 213 24.82 -1.87 9.39
N TYR A 214 24.43 -1.65 8.14
CA TYR A 214 25.22 -2.01 6.96
C TYR A 214 26.65 -1.45 7.01
N LYS A 215 26.82 -0.20 7.46
CA LYS A 215 28.15 0.43 7.58
C LYS A 215 29.03 -0.28 8.62
N GLU A 216 28.44 -0.67 9.76
CA GLU A 216 29.14 -1.35 10.85
C GLU A 216 29.54 -2.78 10.46
N LEU A 217 28.62 -3.51 9.79
CA LEU A 217 28.85 -4.86 9.31
C LEU A 217 29.91 -4.88 8.21
N ALA A 218 29.87 -3.94 7.28
CA ALA A 218 30.88 -3.80 6.23
C ALA A 218 32.29 -3.52 6.81
N ALA A 219 32.39 -2.70 7.88
CA ALA A 219 33.64 -2.44 8.58
C ALA A 219 34.20 -3.68 9.26
N LYS A 220 33.33 -4.62 9.68
CA LYS A 220 33.72 -5.93 10.26
C LYS A 220 34.01 -7.01 9.19
N GLY A 221 34.00 -6.65 7.89
CA GLY A 221 34.23 -7.59 6.79
C GLY A 221 33.05 -8.51 6.49
N ILE A 222 31.88 -8.28 7.11
CA ILE A 222 30.66 -9.06 6.87
C ILE A 222 30.04 -8.59 5.58
N LYS A 223 29.76 -9.51 4.65
CA LYS A 223 29.13 -9.18 3.36
C LYS A 223 27.68 -8.76 3.58
N VAL A 224 27.39 -7.50 3.29
CA VAL A 224 26.03 -6.95 3.21
C VAL A 224 25.66 -6.69 1.74
N PRO A 225 24.38 -6.58 1.39
CA PRO A 225 23.96 -6.33 0.00
C PRO A 225 24.67 -5.13 -0.66
N SER A 226 25.16 -4.16 0.13
CA SER A 226 25.79 -2.92 -0.33
C SER A 226 27.26 -3.02 -0.76
N THR A 227 27.93 -4.18 -0.68
CA THR A 227 29.34 -4.29 -1.06
C THR A 227 29.54 -4.05 -2.56
N LYS A 228 30.51 -3.20 -2.90
CA LYS A 228 30.79 -2.58 -4.23
C LYS A 228 30.75 -3.48 -5.49
N LYS A 229 30.68 -4.81 -5.34
CA LYS A 229 30.56 -5.76 -6.46
C LYS A 229 29.13 -5.94 -6.99
N ASP A 230 28.09 -5.44 -6.27
CA ASP A 230 26.69 -5.70 -6.59
C ASP A 230 26.00 -4.49 -7.27
N LYS A 231 26.66 -3.81 -8.23
CA LYS A 231 26.01 -2.85 -9.14
C LYS A 231 24.94 -3.51 -10.05
N VAL A 232 24.78 -4.80 -9.93
CA VAL A 232 23.97 -5.67 -10.79
C VAL A 232 22.53 -5.78 -10.31
N GLY A 233 22.23 -5.52 -9.03
CA GLY A 233 20.94 -5.85 -8.41
C GLY A 233 19.70 -5.26 -9.08
N PHE A 234 19.67 -3.95 -9.42
CA PHE A 234 18.50 -3.35 -10.06
C PHE A 234 18.26 -3.88 -11.48
N MET A 235 19.33 -4.01 -12.27
CA MET A 235 19.21 -4.51 -13.64
C MET A 235 18.85 -6.00 -13.68
N GLU A 236 19.33 -6.79 -12.71
CA GLU A 236 18.91 -8.18 -12.57
C GLU A 236 17.42 -8.25 -12.20
N ALA A 237 16.95 -7.41 -11.28
CA ALA A 237 15.52 -7.33 -10.95
C ALA A 237 14.66 -6.97 -12.17
N VAL A 238 15.09 -6.01 -12.98
CA VAL A 238 14.37 -5.61 -14.21
C VAL A 238 14.33 -6.71 -15.26
N LYS A 239 15.38 -7.55 -15.34
CA LYS A 239 15.46 -8.65 -16.30
C LYS A 239 14.71 -9.91 -15.86
N ASP A 240 14.38 -10.03 -14.57
CA ASP A 240 13.65 -11.19 -14.05
C ASP A 240 12.15 -11.06 -14.36
N TYR A 241 11.63 -11.96 -15.20
CA TYR A 241 10.23 -11.97 -15.59
C TYR A 241 9.27 -12.11 -14.38
N ARG A 242 9.71 -12.77 -13.30
CA ARG A 242 8.91 -12.97 -12.07
C ARG A 242 8.57 -11.64 -11.43
N VAL A 243 9.49 -10.66 -11.51
CA VAL A 243 9.27 -9.30 -10.99
C VAL A 243 8.13 -8.60 -11.73
N TRP A 244 8.06 -8.75 -13.06
CA TRP A 244 6.99 -8.15 -13.87
C TRP A 244 5.66 -8.85 -13.67
N LEU A 245 5.66 -10.18 -13.47
CA LEU A 245 4.44 -10.89 -13.08
C LEU A 245 3.92 -10.43 -11.73
N LEU A 246 4.80 -10.27 -10.74
CA LEU A 246 4.44 -9.72 -9.42
C LEU A 246 4.03 -8.26 -9.49
N PHE A 247 4.61 -7.46 -10.38
CA PHE A 247 4.15 -6.10 -10.69
C PHE A 247 2.70 -6.09 -11.15
N LEU A 248 2.34 -6.95 -12.11
CA LEU A 248 0.97 -7.08 -12.61
C LEU A 248 0.01 -7.59 -11.53
N VAL A 249 0.43 -8.60 -10.77
CA VAL A 249 -0.32 -9.12 -9.63
C VAL A 249 -0.61 -8.02 -8.61
N TYR A 250 0.40 -7.23 -8.25
CA TYR A 250 0.23 -6.16 -7.27
C TYR A 250 -0.57 -4.97 -7.82
N ALA A 251 -0.53 -4.77 -9.13
CA ALA A 251 -1.44 -3.84 -9.82
C ALA A 251 -2.89 -4.32 -9.73
N ALA A 252 -3.12 -5.63 -9.83
CA ALA A 252 -4.44 -6.23 -9.79
C ALA A 252 -5.06 -6.26 -8.38
N CYS A 253 -4.27 -6.39 -7.30
CA CYS A 253 -4.79 -6.33 -5.93
C CYS A 253 -4.71 -4.91 -5.33
N PHE A 254 -3.53 -4.42 -4.95
CA PHE A 254 -3.39 -3.11 -4.30
C PHE A 254 -3.89 -1.95 -5.17
N GLY A 255 -3.65 -2.00 -6.49
CA GLY A 255 -4.14 -0.98 -7.40
C GLY A 255 -5.66 -0.91 -7.44
N ILE A 256 -6.30 -2.05 -7.41
CA ILE A 256 -7.77 -2.14 -7.42
C ILE A 256 -8.35 -1.81 -6.04
N GLU A 257 -7.71 -2.24 -4.93
CA GLU A 257 -8.09 -1.78 -3.59
C GLU A 257 -8.19 -0.25 -3.52
N LEU A 258 -7.13 0.45 -3.95
CA LEU A 258 -7.10 1.91 -3.95
C LEU A 258 -8.19 2.54 -4.85
N THR A 259 -8.44 1.94 -6.00
CA THR A 259 -9.45 2.43 -6.96
C THR A 259 -10.85 2.25 -6.40
N VAL A 260 -11.17 1.05 -5.91
CA VAL A 260 -12.47 0.74 -5.29
C VAL A 260 -12.69 1.62 -4.06
N TYR A 261 -11.67 1.77 -3.21
CA TYR A 261 -11.74 2.66 -2.05
C TYR A 261 -12.04 4.12 -2.44
N GLY A 262 -11.45 4.60 -3.54
CA GLY A 262 -11.64 5.97 -4.03
C GLY A 262 -12.96 6.24 -4.75
N THR A 263 -13.63 5.21 -5.28
CA THR A 263 -14.86 5.34 -6.07
C THR A 263 -16.11 4.82 -5.36
N MET A 264 -15.94 4.12 -4.24
CA MET A 264 -17.03 3.39 -3.58
C MET A 264 -18.06 4.30 -2.92
N ASP A 265 -17.66 5.44 -2.35
CA ASP A 265 -18.59 6.39 -1.72
C ASP A 265 -19.66 6.84 -2.73
N ASP A 266 -19.23 7.30 -3.91
CA ASP A 266 -20.12 7.78 -4.97
C ASP A 266 -20.93 6.62 -5.56
N TYR A 267 -20.31 5.45 -5.74
CA TYR A 267 -20.97 4.25 -6.24
C TYR A 267 -22.13 3.82 -5.33
N LEU A 268 -21.91 3.74 -4.02
CA LEU A 268 -22.93 3.34 -3.05
C LEU A 268 -24.09 4.37 -2.98
N GLN A 269 -23.78 5.65 -3.00
CA GLN A 269 -24.79 6.71 -3.00
C GLN A 269 -25.66 6.63 -4.26
N ASN A 270 -25.03 6.48 -5.43
CA ASN A 270 -25.75 6.49 -6.71
C ASN A 270 -26.48 5.16 -7.01
N THR A 271 -25.92 4.02 -6.61
CA THR A 271 -26.49 2.70 -6.91
C THR A 271 -27.56 2.28 -5.91
N PHE A 272 -27.30 2.48 -4.61
CA PHE A 272 -28.19 2.06 -3.52
C PHE A 272 -28.93 3.23 -2.85
N GLN A 273 -28.82 4.44 -3.40
CA GLN A 273 -29.47 5.66 -2.89
C GLN A 273 -29.18 5.92 -1.41
N LEU A 274 -27.92 5.65 -0.99
CA LEU A 274 -27.51 5.80 0.41
C LEU A 274 -27.16 7.25 0.72
N GLU A 275 -27.44 7.65 1.95
CA GLU A 275 -26.91 8.90 2.51
C GLU A 275 -25.38 8.84 2.60
N ARG A 276 -24.72 9.98 2.42
CA ARG A 276 -23.27 10.12 2.43
C ARG A 276 -22.59 9.51 3.66
N ILE A 277 -23.21 9.68 4.85
CA ILE A 277 -22.66 9.13 6.11
C ILE A 277 -22.71 7.60 6.10
N THR A 278 -23.80 7.01 5.66
CA THR A 278 -23.96 5.56 5.58
C THR A 278 -22.99 4.95 4.56
N ALA A 279 -22.88 5.55 3.38
CA ALA A 279 -21.89 5.14 2.38
C ALA A 279 -20.45 5.21 2.93
N GLY A 280 -20.08 6.31 3.59
CA GLY A 280 -18.79 6.48 4.23
C GLY A 280 -18.47 5.43 5.31
N ASN A 281 -19.47 5.04 6.13
CA ASN A 281 -19.31 3.99 7.13
C ASN A 281 -19.06 2.61 6.50
N ILE A 282 -19.72 2.31 5.37
CA ILE A 282 -19.46 1.08 4.61
C ILE A 282 -18.02 1.08 4.07
N VAL A 283 -17.57 2.18 3.50
CA VAL A 283 -16.20 2.32 2.99
C VAL A 283 -15.16 2.25 4.13
N LEU A 284 -15.48 2.80 5.30
CA LEU A 284 -14.62 2.66 6.48
C LEU A 284 -14.47 1.19 6.91
N SER A 285 -15.56 0.39 6.87
CA SER A 285 -15.49 -1.03 7.19
C SER A 285 -14.57 -1.79 6.24
N PHE A 286 -14.56 -1.43 4.95
CA PHE A 286 -13.63 -1.95 3.95
C PHE A 286 -12.18 -1.65 4.34
N ALA A 287 -11.86 -0.42 4.75
CA ALA A 287 -10.51 -0.03 5.16
C ALA A 287 -10.05 -0.74 6.45
N LEU A 288 -10.96 -0.94 7.42
CA LEU A 288 -10.65 -1.60 8.70
C LEU A 288 -10.27 -3.06 8.55
N MET A 289 -10.64 -3.73 7.46
CA MET A 289 -10.21 -5.10 7.17
C MET A 289 -8.68 -5.22 7.08
N ASN A 290 -7.95 -4.15 6.77
CA ASN A 290 -6.48 -4.11 6.78
C ASN A 290 -5.85 -4.50 8.13
N ILE A 291 -6.61 -4.42 9.23
CA ILE A 291 -6.13 -4.82 10.57
C ILE A 291 -5.67 -6.28 10.57
N PHE A 292 -6.43 -7.18 9.91
CA PHE A 292 -6.18 -8.62 9.96
C PHE A 292 -6.15 -9.33 8.60
N ALA A 293 -6.90 -8.85 7.60
CA ALA A 293 -7.04 -9.57 6.33
C ALA A 293 -5.70 -9.70 5.58
N ARG A 294 -4.92 -8.64 5.53
CA ARG A 294 -3.58 -8.67 4.94
C ARG A 294 -2.66 -9.64 5.69
N THR A 295 -2.70 -9.62 7.01
CA THR A 295 -1.97 -10.57 7.87
C THR A 295 -2.34 -12.02 7.56
N LEU A 296 -3.63 -12.33 7.38
CA LEU A 296 -4.10 -13.67 6.98
C LEU A 296 -3.49 -14.09 5.64
N GLY A 297 -3.41 -13.18 4.67
CA GLY A 297 -2.77 -13.46 3.37
C GLY A 297 -1.31 -13.88 3.52
N GLY A 298 -0.54 -13.15 4.31
CA GLY A 298 0.85 -13.51 4.62
C GLY A 298 0.97 -14.82 5.39
N PHE A 299 0.12 -15.02 6.41
CA PHE A 299 0.09 -16.24 7.22
C PHE A 299 -0.20 -17.49 6.39
N PHE A 300 -1.23 -17.47 5.56
CA PHE A 300 -1.51 -18.59 4.67
C PHE A 300 -0.42 -18.78 3.62
N GLY A 301 0.14 -17.69 3.07
CA GLY A 301 1.32 -17.75 2.21
C GLY A 301 2.49 -18.48 2.86
N ASP A 302 2.81 -18.14 4.12
CA ASP A 302 3.86 -18.83 4.90
C ASP A 302 3.49 -20.29 5.19
N LYS A 303 2.22 -20.57 5.55
CA LYS A 303 1.73 -21.92 5.82
C LYS A 303 1.85 -22.83 4.59
N PHE A 304 1.40 -22.36 3.43
CA PHE A 304 1.55 -23.09 2.16
C PHE A 304 3.03 -23.23 1.77
N GLY A 305 3.85 -22.21 2.08
CA GLY A 305 5.30 -22.25 1.89
C GLY A 305 5.97 -23.34 2.71
N LYS A 306 5.56 -23.55 3.96
CA LYS A 306 6.08 -24.62 4.82
C LYS A 306 5.74 -26.02 4.31
N THR A 307 4.56 -26.20 3.71
CA THR A 307 4.05 -27.53 3.31
C THR A 307 4.41 -27.90 1.88
N LYS A 308 4.54 -26.93 0.97
CA LYS A 308 4.71 -27.16 -0.48
C LYS A 308 5.81 -26.29 -1.10
N GLY A 309 6.72 -25.73 -0.29
CA GLY A 309 7.81 -24.87 -0.74
C GLY A 309 7.34 -23.55 -1.37
N LEU A 310 8.21 -22.93 -2.15
CA LEU A 310 7.91 -21.66 -2.83
C LEU A 310 6.75 -21.79 -3.81
N LYS A 311 6.60 -22.95 -4.45
CA LYS A 311 5.46 -23.26 -5.31
C LYS A 311 4.12 -23.17 -4.57
N GLY A 312 4.08 -23.60 -3.29
CA GLY A 312 2.89 -23.49 -2.45
C GLY A 312 2.46 -22.04 -2.21
N ARG A 313 3.41 -21.11 -2.02
CA ARG A 313 3.14 -19.68 -1.90
C ARG A 313 2.50 -19.11 -3.17
N VAL A 314 3.03 -19.50 -4.35
CA VAL A 314 2.50 -19.07 -5.65
C VAL A 314 1.08 -19.61 -5.88
N TRP A 315 0.81 -20.86 -5.52
CA TRP A 315 -0.52 -21.45 -5.65
C TRP A 315 -1.55 -20.75 -4.78
N PHE A 316 -1.18 -20.43 -3.54
CA PHE A 316 -2.05 -19.67 -2.64
C PHE A 316 -2.32 -18.27 -3.21
N LEU A 317 -1.28 -17.57 -3.67
CA LEU A 317 -1.41 -16.25 -4.30
C LEU A 317 -2.35 -16.29 -5.52
N ALA A 318 -2.17 -17.24 -6.41
CA ALA A 318 -3.03 -17.41 -7.58
C ALA A 318 -4.49 -17.69 -7.20
N GLY A 319 -4.72 -18.58 -6.24
CA GLY A 319 -6.06 -18.94 -5.78
C GLY A 319 -6.80 -17.76 -5.14
N ILE A 320 -6.11 -16.98 -4.29
CA ILE A 320 -6.74 -15.83 -3.62
C ILE A 320 -7.02 -14.69 -4.61
N LEU A 321 -6.17 -14.47 -5.63
CA LEU A 321 -6.44 -13.51 -6.70
C LEU A 321 -7.66 -13.91 -7.55
N ILE A 322 -7.78 -15.19 -7.89
CA ILE A 322 -8.97 -15.68 -8.62
C ILE A 322 -10.24 -15.43 -7.79
N LEU A 323 -10.18 -15.72 -6.49
CA LEU A 323 -11.30 -15.48 -5.59
C LEU A 323 -11.61 -13.98 -5.47
N GLU A 324 -10.61 -13.13 -5.36
CA GLU A 324 -10.73 -11.66 -5.34
C GLU A 324 -11.49 -11.16 -6.58
N GLY A 325 -11.04 -11.56 -7.77
CA GLY A 325 -11.68 -11.14 -9.02
C GLY A 325 -13.13 -11.63 -9.15
N LEU A 326 -13.42 -12.86 -8.66
CA LEU A 326 -14.79 -13.36 -8.60
C LEU A 326 -15.66 -12.55 -7.62
N MET A 327 -15.15 -12.19 -6.43
CA MET A 327 -15.90 -11.39 -5.45
C MET A 327 -16.21 -10.00 -5.99
N LEU A 328 -15.26 -9.34 -6.67
CA LEU A 328 -15.51 -8.03 -7.31
C LEU A 328 -16.53 -8.14 -8.44
N SER A 329 -16.42 -9.18 -9.27
CA SER A 329 -17.38 -9.43 -10.35
C SER A 329 -18.80 -9.67 -9.82
N LEU A 330 -18.94 -10.48 -8.76
CA LEU A 330 -20.24 -10.72 -8.11
C LEU A 330 -20.79 -9.45 -7.43
N PHE A 331 -19.92 -8.67 -6.79
CA PHE A 331 -20.30 -7.38 -6.21
C PHE A 331 -20.89 -6.42 -7.26
N SER A 332 -20.28 -6.37 -8.45
CA SER A 332 -20.79 -5.52 -9.54
C SER A 332 -22.19 -5.90 -10.03
N LEU A 333 -22.63 -7.14 -9.77
CA LEU A 333 -23.94 -7.66 -10.16
C LEU A 333 -24.98 -7.61 -9.01
N ALA A 334 -24.58 -7.10 -7.84
CA ALA A 334 -25.47 -7.09 -6.67
C ALA A 334 -26.62 -6.09 -6.86
N THR A 335 -27.87 -6.60 -6.72
CA THR A 335 -29.08 -5.81 -6.88
C THR A 335 -29.67 -5.31 -5.55
N SER A 336 -29.22 -5.85 -4.43
CA SER A 336 -29.65 -5.42 -3.09
C SER A 336 -28.48 -4.96 -2.24
N LEU A 337 -28.72 -4.00 -1.34
CA LEU A 337 -27.69 -3.46 -0.43
C LEU A 337 -27.08 -4.56 0.45
N VAL A 338 -27.90 -5.48 0.97
CA VAL A 338 -27.42 -6.56 1.86
C VAL A 338 -26.45 -7.48 1.12
N LEU A 339 -26.80 -7.91 -0.09
CA LEU A 339 -25.93 -8.73 -0.92
C LEU A 339 -24.67 -7.94 -1.34
N GLY A 340 -24.85 -6.69 -1.76
CA GLY A 340 -23.73 -5.80 -2.11
C GLY A 340 -22.74 -5.62 -0.95
N PHE A 341 -23.24 -5.36 0.25
CA PHE A 341 -22.38 -5.23 1.42
C PHE A 341 -21.64 -6.54 1.76
N ALA A 342 -22.32 -7.69 1.74
CA ALA A 342 -21.69 -8.98 2.00
C ALA A 342 -20.58 -9.29 0.98
N LEU A 343 -20.83 -9.03 -0.31
CA LEU A 343 -19.84 -9.22 -1.38
C LEU A 343 -18.69 -8.21 -1.32
N LEU A 344 -18.96 -6.97 -0.91
CA LEU A 344 -17.91 -5.96 -0.68
C LEU A 344 -17.00 -6.38 0.47
N VAL A 345 -17.54 -6.91 1.56
CA VAL A 345 -16.76 -7.46 2.69
C VAL A 345 -15.91 -8.66 2.23
N ALA A 346 -16.48 -9.56 1.45
CA ALA A 346 -15.77 -10.71 0.88
C ALA A 346 -14.65 -10.26 -0.09
N PHE A 347 -14.92 -9.27 -0.93
CA PHE A 347 -13.92 -8.66 -1.80
C PHE A 347 -12.81 -7.98 -0.99
N SER A 348 -13.16 -7.20 0.04
CA SER A 348 -12.19 -6.54 0.92
C SER A 348 -11.26 -7.56 1.59
N LEU A 349 -11.82 -8.67 2.08
CA LEU A 349 -11.03 -9.75 2.68
C LEU A 349 -10.05 -10.35 1.66
N THR A 350 -10.53 -10.68 0.47
CA THR A 350 -9.73 -11.39 -0.54
C THR A 350 -8.66 -10.48 -1.18
N VAL A 351 -8.96 -9.22 -1.49
CA VAL A 351 -8.00 -8.27 -2.07
C VAL A 351 -6.84 -8.03 -1.11
N GLN A 352 -7.11 -7.81 0.16
CA GLN A 352 -6.07 -7.56 1.15
C GLN A 352 -5.28 -8.84 1.48
N MET A 353 -5.93 -10.01 1.44
CA MET A 353 -5.21 -11.28 1.52
C MET A 353 -4.28 -11.48 0.31
N ALA A 354 -4.68 -11.12 -0.91
CA ALA A 354 -3.83 -11.21 -2.10
C ALA A 354 -2.60 -10.30 -2.01
N GLU A 355 -2.75 -9.11 -1.43
CA GLU A 355 -1.64 -8.21 -1.16
C GLU A 355 -0.63 -8.80 -0.17
N GLY A 356 -1.11 -9.38 0.92
CA GLY A 356 -0.28 -10.07 1.90
C GLY A 356 0.42 -11.30 1.29
N ALA A 357 -0.29 -12.07 0.48
CA ALA A 357 0.24 -13.22 -0.24
C ALA A 357 1.32 -12.81 -1.26
N THR A 358 1.17 -11.69 -1.96
CA THR A 358 2.17 -11.17 -2.90
C THR A 358 3.51 -10.94 -2.19
N PHE A 359 3.49 -10.25 -1.04
CA PHE A 359 4.71 -9.99 -0.27
C PHE A 359 5.18 -11.17 0.58
N SER A 360 4.47 -12.30 0.57
CA SER A 360 5.00 -13.58 1.02
C SER A 360 5.89 -14.26 -0.05
N VAL A 361 5.78 -13.87 -1.34
CA VAL A 361 6.54 -14.40 -2.48
C VAL A 361 7.75 -13.50 -2.81
N VAL A 362 7.57 -12.17 -2.81
CA VAL A 362 8.58 -11.17 -3.22
C VAL A 362 9.98 -11.41 -2.62
N PRO A 363 10.15 -11.70 -1.31
CA PRO A 363 11.47 -11.87 -0.71
C PRO A 363 12.30 -13.03 -1.27
N PHE A 364 11.66 -13.97 -1.97
CA PHE A 364 12.30 -15.18 -2.50
C PHE A 364 12.71 -15.06 -3.97
N VAL A 365 12.34 -14.01 -4.67
CA VAL A 365 12.69 -13.82 -6.10
C VAL A 365 14.18 -13.58 -6.28
N ASN A 366 14.75 -12.63 -5.54
CA ASN A 366 16.19 -12.41 -5.46
C ASN A 366 16.53 -11.67 -4.14
N ARG A 367 17.17 -12.38 -3.23
CA ARG A 367 17.51 -11.86 -1.89
C ARG A 367 18.54 -10.72 -1.89
N LYS A 368 19.35 -10.61 -2.95
CA LYS A 368 20.37 -9.56 -3.09
C LYS A 368 19.79 -8.25 -3.59
N ALA A 369 18.63 -8.28 -4.24
CA ALA A 369 17.96 -7.14 -4.84
C ALA A 369 16.54 -6.91 -4.28
N ILE A 370 16.31 -7.30 -3.02
CA ILE A 370 14.98 -7.28 -2.39
C ILE A 370 14.36 -5.86 -2.41
N GLY A 371 15.17 -4.83 -2.22
CA GLY A 371 14.73 -3.44 -2.29
C GLY A 371 14.29 -3.05 -3.68
N SER A 372 15.11 -3.36 -4.69
CA SER A 372 14.80 -3.09 -6.11
C SER A 372 13.53 -3.82 -6.55
N ILE A 373 13.38 -5.10 -6.17
CA ILE A 373 12.18 -5.90 -6.48
C ILE A 373 10.95 -5.34 -5.79
N SER A 374 11.03 -5.08 -4.48
CA SER A 374 9.93 -4.49 -3.72
C SER A 374 9.52 -3.11 -4.25
N GLY A 375 10.49 -2.34 -4.75
CA GLY A 375 10.25 -1.05 -5.39
C GLY A 375 9.48 -1.18 -6.70
N ILE A 376 9.89 -2.09 -7.58
CA ILE A 376 9.21 -2.34 -8.87
C ILE A 376 7.81 -2.89 -8.62
N VAL A 377 7.67 -3.93 -7.81
CA VAL A 377 6.38 -4.54 -7.48
C VAL A 377 5.46 -3.52 -6.80
N GLY A 378 5.97 -2.77 -5.82
CA GLY A 378 5.22 -1.72 -5.15
C GLY A 378 4.77 -0.59 -6.08
N ALA A 379 5.58 -0.21 -7.07
CA ALA A 379 5.18 0.76 -8.09
C ALA A 379 4.04 0.23 -8.96
N GLY A 380 3.99 -1.09 -9.20
CA GLY A 380 2.89 -1.77 -9.90
C GLY A 380 1.53 -1.48 -9.31
N GLY A 381 1.41 -1.51 -7.97
CA GLY A 381 0.15 -1.20 -7.30
C GLY A 381 -0.37 0.21 -7.61
N ASN A 382 0.48 1.25 -7.52
CA ASN A 382 0.05 2.61 -7.87
C ASN A 382 -0.22 2.79 -9.37
N PHE A 383 0.55 2.10 -10.21
CA PHE A 383 0.29 2.09 -11.65
C PHE A 383 -1.06 1.43 -11.98
N GLY A 384 -1.39 0.32 -11.31
CA GLY A 384 -2.69 -0.33 -11.41
C GLY A 384 -3.84 0.60 -10.98
N ALA A 385 -3.68 1.30 -9.84
CA ALA A 385 -4.65 2.27 -9.37
C ALA A 385 -4.87 3.40 -10.39
N PHE A 386 -3.79 3.94 -10.97
CA PHE A 386 -3.89 4.98 -12.00
C PHE A 386 -4.65 4.49 -13.23
N LEU A 387 -4.33 3.31 -13.75
CA LEU A 387 -5.00 2.75 -14.93
C LEU A 387 -6.47 2.44 -14.67
N ALA A 388 -6.78 1.83 -13.53
CA ALA A 388 -8.15 1.46 -13.18
C ALA A 388 -9.02 2.70 -12.93
N ALA A 389 -8.49 3.72 -12.23
CA ALA A 389 -9.19 4.98 -12.04
C ALA A 389 -9.45 5.71 -13.37
N LEU A 390 -8.46 5.74 -14.28
CA LEU A 390 -8.62 6.31 -15.62
C LEU A 390 -9.66 5.55 -16.44
N PHE A 391 -9.66 4.22 -16.37
CA PHE A 391 -10.65 3.38 -17.04
C PHE A 391 -12.07 3.65 -16.52
N LEU A 392 -12.28 3.64 -15.21
CA LEU A 392 -13.61 3.88 -14.61
C LEU A 392 -14.11 5.31 -14.89
N SER A 393 -13.23 6.31 -14.73
CA SER A 393 -13.62 7.71 -14.98
C SER A 393 -13.98 7.97 -16.44
N SER A 394 -13.26 7.36 -17.39
CA SER A 394 -13.59 7.50 -18.82
C SER A 394 -14.91 6.82 -19.17
N LYS A 395 -15.21 5.67 -18.57
CA LYS A 395 -16.48 4.97 -18.74
C LYS A 395 -17.65 5.76 -18.17
N SER A 396 -17.50 6.30 -16.95
CA SER A 396 -18.50 7.13 -16.29
C SER A 396 -18.80 8.40 -17.09
N ALA A 397 -17.76 9.15 -17.48
CA ALA A 397 -17.91 10.38 -18.25
C ALA A 397 -18.59 10.15 -19.62
N LEU A 398 -18.29 9.04 -20.29
CA LEU A 398 -18.95 8.68 -21.54
C LEU A 398 -20.44 8.37 -21.34
N ALA A 399 -20.77 7.63 -20.28
CA ALA A 399 -22.15 7.29 -19.94
C ALA A 399 -22.97 8.52 -19.55
N GLU A 400 -22.42 9.42 -18.74
CA GLU A 400 -23.02 10.70 -18.37
C GLU A 400 -23.32 11.57 -19.59
N LYS A 401 -22.33 11.71 -20.50
CA LYS A 401 -22.51 12.46 -21.75
C LYS A 401 -23.60 11.85 -22.64
N THR A 402 -23.66 10.53 -22.74
CA THR A 402 -24.69 9.84 -23.54
C THR A 402 -26.08 10.04 -22.93
N ALA A 403 -26.19 9.94 -21.61
CA ALA A 403 -27.44 10.18 -20.88
C ALA A 403 -27.91 11.65 -21.02
N LEU A 404 -26.98 12.62 -20.98
CA LEU A 404 -27.26 14.03 -21.19
C LEU A 404 -27.85 14.26 -22.58
N LEU A 405 -27.24 13.71 -23.62
CA LEU A 405 -27.75 13.85 -25.01
C LEU A 405 -29.13 13.22 -25.22
N ALA A 406 -29.45 12.16 -24.44
CA ALA A 406 -30.73 11.49 -24.49
C ALA A 406 -31.83 12.18 -23.66
N SER A 407 -31.46 13.18 -22.85
CA SER A 407 -32.37 13.82 -21.86
C SER A 407 -32.92 15.18 -22.29
N ASP A 408 -32.77 15.56 -23.54
CA ASP A 408 -33.22 16.89 -24.06
C ASP A 408 -34.71 17.24 -23.80
N SER A 409 -35.54 16.23 -23.54
CA SER A 409 -36.99 16.42 -23.24
C SER A 409 -37.30 16.30 -21.73
N LEU A 410 -36.32 16.06 -20.88
CA LEU A 410 -36.53 15.87 -19.45
C LEU A 410 -36.39 17.16 -18.65
N SER A 411 -37.01 17.22 -17.47
CA SER A 411 -36.70 18.27 -16.49
C SER A 411 -35.22 18.18 -16.05
N ALA A 412 -34.65 19.30 -15.60
CA ALA A 412 -33.24 19.35 -15.14
C ALA A 412 -32.94 18.32 -14.04
N GLU A 413 -33.89 18.09 -13.13
CA GLU A 413 -33.77 17.11 -12.04
C GLU A 413 -33.78 15.66 -12.58
N ALA A 414 -34.71 15.36 -13.52
CA ALA A 414 -34.77 14.03 -14.15
C ALA A 414 -33.53 13.76 -15.02
N ALA A 415 -33.00 14.77 -15.71
CA ALA A 415 -31.78 14.67 -16.49
C ALA A 415 -30.53 14.37 -15.58
N ALA A 416 -30.42 15.07 -14.44
CA ALA A 416 -29.38 14.84 -13.47
C ALA A 416 -29.44 13.41 -12.85
N ALA A 417 -30.65 12.95 -12.52
CA ALA A 417 -30.89 11.60 -12.04
C ALA A 417 -30.49 10.52 -13.09
N ALA A 418 -30.86 10.75 -14.36
CA ALA A 418 -30.49 9.85 -15.46
C ALA A 418 -28.96 9.77 -15.67
N GLN A 419 -28.26 10.89 -15.59
CA GLN A 419 -26.81 10.96 -15.70
C GLN A 419 -26.14 10.20 -14.56
N SER A 420 -26.57 10.40 -13.30
CA SER A 420 -26.05 9.71 -12.13
C SER A 420 -26.28 8.19 -12.21
N ALA A 421 -27.46 7.75 -12.63
CA ALA A 421 -27.76 6.33 -12.84
C ALA A 421 -26.89 5.70 -13.95
N ALA A 422 -26.69 6.43 -15.05
CA ALA A 422 -25.84 5.97 -16.14
C ALA A 422 -24.37 5.86 -15.70
N ALA A 423 -23.87 6.82 -14.94
CA ALA A 423 -22.53 6.77 -14.37
C ALA A 423 -22.35 5.56 -13.44
N ALA A 424 -23.30 5.33 -12.52
CA ALA A 424 -23.27 4.19 -11.59
C ALA A 424 -23.29 2.84 -12.34
N SER A 425 -24.11 2.70 -13.37
CA SER A 425 -24.16 1.51 -14.24
C SER A 425 -22.85 1.29 -14.97
N ALA A 426 -22.22 2.35 -15.49
CA ALA A 426 -20.93 2.28 -16.16
C ALA A 426 -19.80 1.86 -15.22
N VAL A 427 -19.79 2.34 -13.97
CA VAL A 427 -18.85 1.93 -12.91
C VAL A 427 -19.06 0.47 -12.55
N SER A 428 -20.31 0.01 -12.41
CA SER A 428 -20.65 -1.39 -12.16
C SER A 428 -20.11 -2.31 -13.27
N ALA A 429 -20.40 -1.97 -14.54
CA ALA A 429 -19.83 -2.70 -15.68
C ALA A 429 -18.29 -2.65 -15.71
N GLY A 430 -17.71 -1.55 -15.27
CA GLY A 430 -16.26 -1.40 -15.09
C GLY A 430 -15.69 -2.38 -14.07
N TYR A 431 -16.34 -2.51 -12.91
CA TYR A 431 -15.92 -3.49 -11.88
C TYR A 431 -16.00 -4.92 -12.36
N LEU A 432 -17.00 -5.27 -13.18
CA LEU A 432 -17.09 -6.60 -13.80
C LEU A 432 -15.88 -6.90 -14.70
N VAL A 433 -15.49 -5.95 -15.54
CA VAL A 433 -14.30 -6.07 -16.41
C VAL A 433 -13.03 -6.17 -15.58
N ILE A 434 -12.88 -5.31 -14.57
CA ILE A 434 -11.72 -5.34 -13.66
C ILE A 434 -11.66 -6.68 -12.91
N GLY A 435 -12.78 -7.20 -12.41
CA GLY A 435 -12.84 -8.50 -11.76
C GLY A 435 -12.38 -9.64 -12.65
N ALA A 436 -12.80 -9.64 -13.94
CA ALA A 436 -12.30 -10.60 -14.92
C ALA A 436 -10.78 -10.47 -15.18
N MET A 437 -10.25 -9.24 -15.22
CA MET A 437 -8.80 -9.00 -15.36
C MET A 437 -8.02 -9.50 -14.14
N ILE A 438 -8.56 -9.37 -12.93
CA ILE A 438 -7.96 -9.91 -11.70
C ILE A 438 -7.91 -11.45 -11.77
N VAL A 439 -9.00 -12.10 -12.21
CA VAL A 439 -9.02 -13.58 -12.41
C VAL A 439 -7.92 -13.99 -13.39
N ILE A 440 -7.78 -13.30 -14.52
CA ILE A 440 -6.71 -13.56 -15.49
C ILE A 440 -5.34 -13.36 -14.84
N SER A 441 -5.15 -12.32 -14.03
CA SER A 441 -3.89 -12.06 -13.32
C SER A 441 -3.57 -13.19 -12.33
N GLY A 442 -4.58 -13.77 -11.67
CA GLY A 442 -4.43 -14.94 -10.81
C GLY A 442 -3.96 -16.18 -11.58
N VAL A 443 -4.50 -16.43 -12.78
CA VAL A 443 -4.03 -17.52 -13.66
C VAL A 443 -2.59 -17.25 -14.13
N VAL A 444 -2.28 -16.02 -14.51
CA VAL A 444 -0.94 -15.60 -14.96
C VAL A 444 0.08 -15.73 -13.81
N ALA A 445 -0.32 -15.52 -12.56
CA ALA A 445 0.55 -15.71 -11.40
C ALA A 445 1.12 -17.14 -11.30
N LEU A 446 0.43 -18.16 -11.81
CA LEU A 446 0.93 -19.54 -11.86
C LEU A 446 2.17 -19.72 -12.76
N ALA A 447 2.47 -18.75 -13.62
CA ALA A 447 3.70 -18.74 -14.41
C ALA A 447 4.94 -18.33 -13.60
N ILE A 448 4.78 -17.85 -12.36
CA ILE A 448 5.90 -17.57 -11.44
C ILE A 448 6.50 -18.92 -11.02
N ARG A 449 7.71 -19.20 -11.48
CA ARG A 449 8.41 -20.45 -11.17
C ARG A 449 9.72 -20.14 -10.44
N PHE A 450 10.03 -20.98 -9.47
CA PHE A 450 11.29 -20.96 -8.76
C PHE A 450 12.15 -22.14 -9.20
N SER A 451 13.46 -21.94 -9.25
CA SER A 451 14.42 -23.00 -9.57
C SER A 451 14.57 -23.95 -8.38
N THR A 452 15.10 -25.17 -8.64
CA THR A 452 15.45 -26.12 -7.58
C THR A 452 16.49 -25.52 -6.61
N GLU A 453 17.31 -24.58 -7.08
CA GLU A 453 18.29 -23.89 -6.24
C GLU A 453 17.61 -22.86 -5.31
N ASP A 454 16.63 -22.10 -5.80
CA ASP A 454 15.82 -21.19 -4.97
C ASP A 454 15.09 -21.95 -3.85
N GLU A 455 14.51 -23.12 -4.18
CA GLU A 455 13.81 -24.00 -3.22
C GLU A 455 14.80 -24.53 -2.16
N LYS A 456 15.97 -25.04 -2.57
CA LYS A 456 17.00 -25.55 -1.64
C LYS A 456 17.50 -24.45 -0.69
N VAL A 457 17.71 -23.24 -1.19
CA VAL A 457 18.12 -22.11 -0.33
C VAL A 457 17.06 -21.77 0.71
N ALA A 458 15.78 -21.85 0.34
CA ALA A 458 14.68 -21.65 1.29
C ALA A 458 14.59 -22.80 2.33
N GLU A 459 14.80 -24.05 1.91
CA GLU A 459 14.81 -25.24 2.77
C GLU A 459 15.99 -25.25 3.76
N VAL A 460 17.19 -24.90 3.30
CA VAL A 460 18.38 -24.79 4.16
C VAL A 460 18.18 -23.73 5.24
N GLU A 461 17.57 -22.58 4.90
CA GLU A 461 17.21 -21.57 5.88
C GLU A 461 16.23 -22.10 6.93
N LEU A 462 15.26 -22.92 6.51
CA LEU A 462 14.31 -23.56 7.43
C LEU A 462 14.96 -24.65 8.29
N SER A 463 15.85 -25.46 7.72
CA SER A 463 16.52 -26.54 8.46
C SER A 463 17.52 -26.03 9.49
N GLN A 464 18.18 -24.90 9.23
CA GLN A 464 19.05 -24.23 10.20
C GLN A 464 18.28 -23.62 11.38
N LEU A 465 17.00 -23.32 11.19
CA LEU A 465 16.11 -22.79 12.23
C LEU A 465 15.47 -23.90 13.09
N GLN A 466 15.39 -25.14 12.60
CA GLN A 466 14.78 -26.28 13.32
C GLN A 466 15.48 -26.67 14.63
N PRO A 467 16.83 -26.62 14.77
CA PRO A 467 17.48 -26.90 16.04
C PRO A 467 17.06 -25.97 17.18
N GLU A 468 16.73 -24.70 16.89
CA GLU A 468 16.26 -23.76 17.90
C GLU A 468 14.77 -23.95 18.23
N LEU A 469 13.96 -24.39 17.27
CA LEU A 469 12.55 -24.71 17.49
C LEU A 469 12.37 -25.96 18.35
N ILE A 470 13.27 -26.95 18.22
CA ILE A 470 13.29 -28.18 19.04
C ILE A 470 13.73 -27.87 20.49
N ARG A 471 14.59 -26.85 20.69
CA ARG A 471 15.02 -26.44 22.04
C ARG A 471 14.01 -25.55 22.78
N SER A 472 13.08 -24.91 22.09
CA SER A 472 12.09 -24.02 22.71
C SER A 472 10.81 -24.72 23.15
N ASP A 473 10.61 -25.99 22.79
CA ASP A 473 9.44 -26.82 23.17
C ASP A 473 9.78 -27.85 24.28
N ASN A 474 10.99 -27.83 24.83
CA ASN A 474 11.41 -28.50 26.06
C ASN A 474 11.74 -27.41 27.13
#